data_f8497962b7d00ad6dfa77078ff71115f
#
_entry.id   f8497962b7d00ad6dfa77078ff71115f
#
_cell.length_a   1.000
_cell.length_b   1.000
_cell.length_c   1.000
_cell.angle_alpha   90.00
_cell.angle_beta   90.00
_cell.angle_gamma   90.00
#
_symmetry.space_group_name_H-M   'P 1'
#
loop_
_entity.id
_entity.type
_entity.pdbx_description
1 polymer ?
#
loop_
_entity_poly.entity_id
_entity_poly.type
_entity_poly.pdbx_seq_one_letter_code
_entity_poly.pdbx_strand_id
1 'polypeptide(L)'
;MGKLNKESSVPLYQQLMEVIQNQILNGELKENDRIPTEIELSREYDVSRITVRKAVELLVEEEILVKRQGIGTFVSQKKLCRNINGFMGFTQSCLAEGNTAGAQLVSAELAEATMVDAEELKIQEHEKIIKIVRVRTCDGIPVMLEENHFPARFAYLLGHDLTGSIYQILAENGTIMDNGIKRIGICQANEHKHLGVDLDKPLLYVKDVSYDREGNPVHNCKSVINPDRYKMTVMVNA
;
A
#
# COMPACT_ATOMS: atom_id res chain seq x y z
N MET A 1 -13.74 19.73 24.88
CA MET A 1 -12.77 20.42 24.02
C MET A 1 -11.70 21.04 24.90
N GLY A 2 -10.46 20.59 24.78
CA GLY A 2 -9.34 21.05 25.60
C GLY A 2 -8.84 22.41 25.14
N LYS A 3 -8.85 23.40 26.01
CA LYS A 3 -8.18 24.70 25.74
C LYS A 3 -6.67 24.46 25.72
N LEU A 4 -5.97 25.08 24.72
CA LEU A 4 -4.51 25.06 24.71
C LEU A 4 -3.95 25.84 25.89
N ASN A 5 -2.89 25.34 26.52
CA ASN A 5 -2.26 25.97 27.68
C ASN A 5 -1.20 26.98 27.22
N LYS A 6 -1.52 28.28 27.35
CA LYS A 6 -0.62 29.38 26.95
C LYS A 6 0.57 29.57 27.92
N GLU A 7 0.50 28.97 29.13
CA GLU A 7 1.57 29.05 30.14
C GLU A 7 2.51 27.83 30.10
N SER A 8 2.20 26.85 29.24
CA SER A 8 3.03 25.66 29.06
C SER A 8 4.35 25.99 28.34
N SER A 9 5.42 25.27 28.70
CA SER A 9 6.68 25.30 27.93
C SER A 9 6.55 24.69 26.54
N VAL A 10 5.47 23.91 26.28
CA VAL A 10 5.21 23.32 24.96
C VAL A 10 4.61 24.38 24.03
N PRO A 11 5.20 24.61 22.86
CA PRO A 11 4.69 25.58 21.91
C PRO A 11 3.23 25.32 21.49
N LEU A 12 2.43 26.38 21.32
CA LEU A 12 1.00 26.26 21.01
C LEU A 12 0.72 25.48 19.72
N TYR A 13 1.60 25.54 18.71
CA TYR A 13 1.43 24.76 17.49
C TYR A 13 1.59 23.25 17.76
N GLN A 14 2.49 22.84 18.64
CA GLN A 14 2.66 21.43 19.02
C GLN A 14 1.45 20.92 19.80
N GLN A 15 0.94 21.72 20.76
CA GLN A 15 -0.28 21.37 21.48
C GLN A 15 -1.48 21.20 20.52
N LEU A 16 -1.60 22.07 19.49
CA LEU A 16 -2.65 21.95 18.49
C LEU A 16 -2.47 20.71 17.60
N MET A 17 -1.24 20.36 17.26
CA MET A 17 -0.94 19.10 16.57
C MET A 17 -1.43 17.89 17.39
N GLU A 18 -1.07 17.84 18.68
CA GLU A 18 -1.49 16.77 19.60
C GLU A 18 -3.01 16.67 19.70
N VAL A 19 -3.72 17.80 19.75
CA VAL A 19 -5.19 17.80 19.79
C VAL A 19 -5.77 17.16 18.52
N ILE A 20 -5.31 17.58 17.34
CA ILE A 20 -5.80 17.02 16.07
C ILE A 20 -5.45 15.54 15.96
N GLN A 21 -4.24 15.13 16.34
CA GLN A 21 -3.83 13.73 16.35
C GLN A 21 -4.72 12.90 17.28
N ASN A 22 -5.02 13.39 18.47
CA ASN A 22 -5.91 12.71 19.42
C ASN A 22 -7.34 12.59 18.89
N GLN A 23 -7.88 13.60 18.21
CA GLN A 23 -9.19 13.52 17.58
C GLN A 23 -9.23 12.43 16.49
N ILE A 24 -8.15 12.26 15.73
CA ILE A 24 -8.02 11.19 14.75
C ILE A 24 -7.91 9.83 15.44
N LEU A 25 -7.06 9.70 16.47
CA LEU A 25 -6.86 8.46 17.21
C LEU A 25 -8.15 7.99 17.92
N ASN A 26 -8.92 8.92 18.44
CA ASN A 26 -10.20 8.63 19.11
C ASN A 26 -11.37 8.41 18.14
N GLY A 27 -11.15 8.57 16.83
CA GLY A 27 -12.18 8.40 15.81
C GLY A 27 -13.18 9.55 15.70
N GLU A 28 -12.91 10.68 16.34
CA GLU A 28 -13.69 11.92 16.20
C GLU A 28 -13.51 12.52 14.81
N LEU A 29 -12.30 12.44 14.27
CA LEU A 29 -11.95 12.71 12.87
C LEU A 29 -11.55 11.41 12.19
N LYS A 30 -12.22 11.07 11.11
CA LYS A 30 -11.97 9.86 10.32
C LYS A 30 -11.15 10.17 9.07
N GLU A 31 -10.61 9.13 8.44
CA GLU A 31 -9.95 9.27 7.13
C GLU A 31 -10.86 9.98 6.11
N ASN A 32 -10.28 10.90 5.35
CA ASN A 32 -10.94 11.80 4.40
C ASN A 32 -11.89 12.83 5.03
N ASP A 33 -12.05 12.89 6.34
CA ASP A 33 -12.80 13.99 6.95
C ASP A 33 -12.06 15.30 6.72
N ARG A 34 -12.82 16.33 6.38
CA ARG A 34 -12.30 17.68 6.28
C ARG A 34 -12.13 18.27 7.67
N ILE A 35 -10.92 18.74 7.99
CA ILE A 35 -10.69 19.47 9.23
C ILE A 35 -11.21 20.94 9.10
N PRO A 36 -11.53 21.61 10.20
CA PRO A 36 -11.88 23.02 10.16
C PRO A 36 -10.77 23.85 9.51
N THR A 37 -11.16 24.96 8.87
CA THR A 37 -10.23 25.88 8.23
C THR A 37 -9.27 26.52 9.22
N GLU A 38 -8.14 27.07 8.75
CA GLU A 38 -7.19 27.81 9.60
C GLU A 38 -7.87 28.95 10.40
N ILE A 39 -8.90 29.58 9.81
CA ILE A 39 -9.64 30.64 10.48
C ILE A 39 -10.52 30.07 11.60
N GLU A 40 -11.21 28.98 11.35
CA GLU A 40 -12.08 28.31 12.33
C GLU A 40 -11.24 27.78 13.48
N LEU A 41 -10.14 27.05 13.21
CA LEU A 41 -9.21 26.56 14.24
C LEU A 41 -8.59 27.70 15.06
N SER A 42 -8.24 28.83 14.42
CA SER A 42 -7.70 30.00 15.09
C SER A 42 -8.69 30.59 16.11
N ARG A 43 -9.99 30.63 15.76
CA ARG A 43 -11.05 31.08 16.65
C ARG A 43 -11.37 30.06 17.76
N GLU A 44 -11.45 28.80 17.40
CA GLU A 44 -11.80 27.71 18.31
C GLU A 44 -10.79 27.55 19.45
N TYR A 45 -9.49 27.59 19.10
CA TYR A 45 -8.40 27.39 20.08
C TYR A 45 -7.77 28.69 20.60
N ASP A 46 -8.28 29.85 20.19
CA ASP A 46 -7.79 31.19 20.58
C ASP A 46 -6.27 31.35 20.37
N VAL A 47 -5.81 31.03 19.16
CA VAL A 47 -4.40 31.12 18.72
C VAL A 47 -4.28 31.88 17.40
N SER A 48 -3.08 32.37 17.10
CA SER A 48 -2.85 33.08 15.83
C SER A 48 -2.99 32.12 14.63
N ARG A 49 -3.43 32.65 13.48
CA ARG A 49 -3.48 31.93 12.21
C ARG A 49 -2.11 31.36 11.79
N ILE A 50 -1.02 32.06 12.15
CA ILE A 50 0.36 31.60 11.90
C ILE A 50 0.65 30.34 12.71
N THR A 51 0.21 30.29 13.97
CA THR A 51 0.33 29.10 14.83
C THR A 51 -0.43 27.90 14.25
N VAL A 52 -1.68 28.14 13.81
CA VAL A 52 -2.50 27.09 13.17
C VAL A 52 -1.84 26.61 11.88
N ARG A 53 -1.41 27.52 11.01
CA ARG A 53 -0.76 27.17 9.75
C ARG A 53 0.46 26.29 9.97
N LYS A 54 1.33 26.67 10.94
CA LYS A 54 2.50 25.87 11.28
C LYS A 54 2.13 24.46 11.76
N ALA A 55 1.11 24.33 12.61
CA ALA A 55 0.62 23.03 13.08
C ALA A 55 0.12 22.15 11.90
N VAL A 56 -0.71 22.75 11.03
CA VAL A 56 -1.28 22.05 9.86
C VAL A 56 -0.17 21.68 8.86
N GLU A 57 0.80 22.54 8.62
CA GLU A 57 1.93 22.23 7.72
C GLU A 57 2.76 21.06 8.22
N LEU A 58 3.08 21.02 9.51
CA LEU A 58 3.81 19.90 10.10
C LEU A 58 3.00 18.60 10.05
N LEU A 59 1.68 18.64 10.34
CA LEU A 59 0.82 17.45 10.20
C LEU A 59 0.71 16.97 8.73
N VAL A 60 0.85 17.88 7.76
CA VAL A 60 0.93 17.51 6.33
C VAL A 60 2.29 16.90 6.00
N GLU A 61 3.39 17.42 6.53
CA GLU A 61 4.73 16.84 6.39
C GLU A 61 4.82 15.44 7.00
N GLU A 62 4.13 15.23 8.13
CA GLU A 62 3.99 13.91 8.78
C GLU A 62 2.99 12.97 8.08
N GLU A 63 2.40 13.38 6.95
CA GLU A 63 1.38 12.63 6.20
C GLU A 63 0.10 12.31 7.01
N ILE A 64 -0.14 12.99 8.15
CA ILE A 64 -1.36 12.85 8.97
C ILE A 64 -2.53 13.61 8.33
N LEU A 65 -2.23 14.74 7.71
CA LEU A 65 -3.18 15.53 6.94
C LEU A 65 -2.73 15.64 5.48
N VAL A 66 -3.70 15.91 4.59
CA VAL A 66 -3.45 16.20 3.17
C VAL A 66 -4.16 17.48 2.76
N LYS A 67 -3.44 18.41 2.11
CA LYS A 67 -4.03 19.61 1.51
C LYS A 67 -4.52 19.30 0.10
N ARG A 68 -5.81 19.62 -0.17
CA ARG A 68 -6.38 19.59 -1.52
C ARG A 68 -6.61 21.05 -1.94
N GLN A 69 -5.86 21.47 -2.95
CA GLN A 69 -5.85 22.88 -3.40
C GLN A 69 -7.27 23.36 -3.74
N GLY A 70 -7.68 24.51 -3.20
CA GLY A 70 -9.01 25.11 -3.40
C GLY A 70 -10.16 24.40 -2.68
N ILE A 71 -9.93 23.22 -2.07
CA ILE A 71 -10.97 22.41 -1.44
C ILE A 71 -10.85 22.42 0.09
N GLY A 72 -9.65 22.24 0.64
CA GLY A 72 -9.41 22.25 2.08
C GLY A 72 -8.29 21.31 2.52
N THR A 73 -8.21 21.09 3.84
CA THR A 73 -7.30 20.13 4.47
C THR A 73 -8.11 18.98 5.03
N PHE A 74 -7.63 17.77 4.81
CA PHE A 74 -8.34 16.53 5.13
C PHE A 74 -7.44 15.61 5.95
N VAL A 75 -8.03 14.73 6.76
CA VAL A 75 -7.32 13.62 7.39
C VAL A 75 -6.81 12.69 6.30
N SER A 76 -5.53 12.38 6.35
CA SER A 76 -4.90 11.47 5.38
C SER A 76 -5.45 10.05 5.53
N GLN A 77 -5.38 9.31 4.44
CA GLN A 77 -5.64 7.88 4.48
C GLN A 77 -4.43 7.16 5.06
N LYS A 78 -4.66 6.22 5.98
CA LYS A 78 -3.58 5.37 6.51
C LYS A 78 -2.96 4.57 5.37
N LYS A 79 -1.64 4.71 5.21
CA LYS A 79 -0.90 3.96 4.20
C LYS A 79 -0.33 2.69 4.82
N LEU A 80 -0.46 1.58 4.12
CA LEU A 80 0.29 0.38 4.44
C LEU A 80 1.77 0.63 4.11
N CYS A 81 2.64 0.62 5.10
CA CYS A 81 4.07 0.77 4.91
C CYS A 81 4.72 -0.60 4.67
N ARG A 82 5.33 -0.79 3.51
CA ARG A 82 6.07 -2.01 3.19
C ARG A 82 7.57 -1.75 3.15
N ASN A 83 8.30 -2.43 4.04
CA ASN A 83 9.74 -2.55 3.90
C ASN A 83 10.06 -3.56 2.80
N ILE A 84 10.76 -3.14 1.75
CA ILE A 84 11.10 -3.97 0.59
C ILE A 84 12.51 -4.58 0.66
N ASN A 85 13.24 -4.39 1.76
CA ASN A 85 14.57 -4.94 1.96
C ASN A 85 14.59 -6.45 2.25
N GLY A 86 13.43 -7.07 2.43
CA GLY A 86 13.30 -8.51 2.70
C GLY A 86 12.18 -9.15 1.89
N PHE A 87 12.15 -10.47 1.90
CA PHE A 87 11.13 -11.26 1.23
C PHE A 87 9.84 -11.34 2.08
N MET A 88 9.27 -10.18 2.40
CA MET A 88 8.00 -10.11 3.11
C MET A 88 6.85 -9.98 2.10
N GLY A 89 5.94 -10.95 2.09
CA GLY A 89 4.74 -10.91 1.27
C GLY A 89 3.75 -9.83 1.76
N PHE A 90 2.76 -9.50 0.92
CA PHE A 90 1.72 -8.52 1.25
C PHE A 90 1.00 -8.85 2.57
N THR A 91 0.59 -10.12 2.75
CA THR A 91 -0.10 -10.58 3.97
C THR A 91 0.72 -10.32 5.23
N GLN A 92 2.00 -10.67 5.22
CA GLN A 92 2.90 -10.44 6.36
C GLN A 92 3.11 -8.94 6.61
N SER A 93 3.20 -8.13 5.55
CA SER A 93 3.32 -6.67 5.69
C SER A 93 2.08 -6.05 6.37
N CYS A 94 0.87 -6.50 6.00
CA CYS A 94 -0.36 -6.06 6.66
C CYS A 94 -0.38 -6.45 8.14
N LEU A 95 -0.06 -7.69 8.45
CA LEU A 95 -0.07 -8.20 9.83
C LEU A 95 0.97 -7.50 10.71
N ALA A 96 2.16 -7.20 10.18
CA ALA A 96 3.21 -6.47 10.88
C ALA A 96 2.79 -5.05 11.29
N GLU A 97 1.88 -4.43 10.52
CA GLU A 97 1.28 -3.11 10.79
C GLU A 97 -0.02 -3.21 11.63
N GLY A 98 -0.40 -4.42 12.07
CA GLY A 98 -1.63 -4.66 12.83
C GLY A 98 -2.91 -4.59 11.98
N ASN A 99 -2.80 -4.69 10.66
CA ASN A 99 -3.93 -4.65 9.73
C ASN A 99 -4.33 -6.06 9.26
N THR A 100 -5.55 -6.20 8.76
CA THR A 100 -6.06 -7.44 8.18
C THR A 100 -5.82 -7.48 6.68
N ALA A 101 -5.06 -8.49 6.22
CA ALA A 101 -4.86 -8.72 4.80
C ALA A 101 -5.98 -9.56 4.19
N GLY A 102 -6.41 -9.22 2.98
CA GLY A 102 -7.35 -10.00 2.20
C GLY A 102 -7.03 -9.98 0.71
N ALA A 103 -7.78 -10.76 -0.06
CA ALA A 103 -7.78 -10.68 -1.51
C ALA A 103 -9.14 -11.02 -2.10
N GLN A 104 -9.47 -10.38 -3.22
CA GLN A 104 -10.55 -10.76 -4.09
C GLN A 104 -9.95 -11.39 -5.35
N LEU A 105 -10.30 -12.64 -5.64
CA LEU A 105 -9.86 -13.33 -6.84
C LEU A 105 -10.59 -12.73 -8.05
N VAL A 106 -9.84 -12.23 -9.04
CA VAL A 106 -10.37 -11.74 -10.31
C VAL A 106 -10.39 -12.88 -11.32
N SER A 107 -9.26 -13.58 -11.49
CA SER A 107 -9.15 -14.77 -12.33
C SER A 107 -8.03 -15.68 -11.86
N ALA A 108 -8.15 -17.00 -12.13
CA ALA A 108 -7.10 -17.98 -11.99
C ALA A 108 -7.28 -19.00 -13.11
N GLU A 109 -6.29 -19.11 -13.99
CA GLU A 109 -6.40 -19.91 -15.22
C GLU A 109 -5.05 -20.42 -15.73
N LEU A 110 -5.12 -21.41 -16.60
CA LEU A 110 -3.99 -21.81 -17.45
C LEU A 110 -3.92 -20.85 -18.64
N ALA A 111 -2.77 -20.21 -18.82
CA ALA A 111 -2.49 -19.32 -19.93
C ALA A 111 -1.26 -19.80 -20.73
N GLU A 112 -0.94 -19.13 -21.80
CA GLU A 112 0.31 -19.33 -22.56
C GLU A 112 1.33 -18.28 -22.14
N ALA A 113 2.58 -18.74 -21.97
CA ALA A 113 3.70 -17.86 -21.64
C ALA A 113 3.96 -16.88 -22.78
N THR A 114 4.07 -15.62 -22.45
CA THR A 114 4.56 -14.58 -23.34
C THR A 114 6.09 -14.68 -23.46
N MET A 115 6.69 -13.96 -24.42
CA MET A 115 8.14 -13.84 -24.53
C MET A 115 8.77 -13.35 -23.20
N VAL A 116 8.11 -12.42 -22.51
CA VAL A 116 8.58 -11.91 -21.20
C VAL A 116 8.51 -13.00 -20.13
N ASP A 117 7.45 -13.79 -20.09
CA ASP A 117 7.33 -14.92 -19.18
C ASP A 117 8.41 -15.97 -19.43
N ALA A 118 8.66 -16.29 -20.72
CA ALA A 118 9.67 -17.24 -21.12
C ALA A 118 11.08 -16.83 -20.64
N GLU A 119 11.43 -15.55 -20.80
CA GLU A 119 12.70 -14.99 -20.32
C GLU A 119 12.81 -15.01 -18.80
N GLU A 120 11.79 -14.48 -18.10
CA GLU A 120 11.82 -14.29 -16.64
C GLU A 120 11.66 -15.60 -15.86
N LEU A 121 10.83 -16.52 -16.35
CA LEU A 121 10.56 -17.82 -15.71
C LEU A 121 11.48 -18.95 -16.20
N LYS A 122 12.35 -18.66 -17.19
CA LYS A 122 13.26 -19.64 -17.83
C LYS A 122 12.51 -20.87 -18.38
N ILE A 123 11.41 -20.63 -19.09
CA ILE A 123 10.57 -21.59 -19.77
C ILE A 123 10.51 -21.28 -21.28
N GLN A 124 9.83 -22.12 -22.07
CA GLN A 124 9.64 -21.83 -23.48
C GLN A 124 8.48 -20.84 -23.72
N GLU A 125 8.56 -20.08 -24.79
CA GLU A 125 7.44 -19.25 -25.25
C GLU A 125 6.25 -20.19 -25.62
N HIS A 126 5.03 -19.73 -25.27
CA HIS A 126 3.79 -20.52 -25.42
C HIS A 126 3.68 -21.75 -24.50
N GLU A 127 4.67 -22.02 -23.63
CA GLU A 127 4.51 -23.03 -22.58
C GLU A 127 3.36 -22.63 -21.66
N LYS A 128 2.66 -23.64 -21.10
CA LYS A 128 1.56 -23.35 -20.16
C LYS A 128 2.08 -22.80 -18.84
N ILE A 129 1.43 -21.73 -18.40
CA ILE A 129 1.65 -21.07 -17.11
C ILE A 129 0.34 -20.97 -16.34
N ILE A 130 0.45 -20.77 -15.04
CA ILE A 130 -0.68 -20.43 -14.17
C ILE A 130 -0.71 -18.92 -14.03
N LYS A 131 -1.77 -18.30 -14.50
CA LYS A 131 -2.03 -16.88 -14.36
C LYS A 131 -3.06 -16.65 -13.25
N ILE A 132 -2.70 -15.86 -12.24
CA ILE A 132 -3.57 -15.51 -11.10
C ILE A 132 -3.63 -13.99 -10.98
N VAL A 133 -4.84 -13.43 -11.10
CA VAL A 133 -5.10 -12.00 -10.94
C VAL A 133 -5.95 -11.78 -9.71
N ARG A 134 -5.49 -10.91 -8.80
CA ARG A 134 -6.16 -10.61 -7.52
C ARG A 134 -6.12 -9.14 -7.17
N VAL A 135 -7.19 -8.65 -6.56
CA VAL A 135 -7.19 -7.37 -5.85
C VAL A 135 -6.82 -7.64 -4.40
N ARG A 136 -5.68 -7.09 -3.94
CA ARG A 136 -5.28 -7.19 -2.53
C ARG A 136 -5.92 -6.09 -1.73
N THR A 137 -6.46 -6.46 -0.57
CA THR A 137 -7.12 -5.53 0.35
C THR A 137 -6.37 -5.46 1.69
N CYS A 138 -6.38 -4.28 2.30
CA CYS A 138 -5.93 -4.05 3.66
C CYS A 138 -7.12 -3.47 4.43
N ASP A 139 -7.54 -4.13 5.51
CA ASP A 139 -8.77 -3.80 6.26
C ASP A 139 -10.01 -3.68 5.36
N GLY A 140 -10.11 -4.58 4.37
CA GLY A 140 -11.20 -4.60 3.39
C GLY A 140 -11.09 -3.57 2.24
N ILE A 141 -10.11 -2.65 2.30
CA ILE A 141 -9.93 -1.59 1.32
C ILE A 141 -8.96 -2.06 0.20
N PRO A 142 -9.32 -1.91 -1.08
CA PRO A 142 -8.43 -2.23 -2.20
C PRO A 142 -7.15 -1.39 -2.17
N VAL A 143 -5.99 -2.06 -2.23
CA VAL A 143 -4.67 -1.44 -2.17
C VAL A 143 -3.88 -1.66 -3.45
N MET A 144 -3.91 -2.87 -3.99
CA MET A 144 -3.21 -3.21 -5.23
C MET A 144 -3.96 -4.27 -6.04
N LEU A 145 -3.77 -4.22 -7.35
CA LEU A 145 -4.06 -5.30 -8.27
C LEU A 145 -2.73 -6.02 -8.59
N GLU A 146 -2.67 -7.32 -8.34
CA GLU A 146 -1.52 -8.15 -8.67
C GLU A 146 -1.87 -9.19 -9.73
N GLU A 147 -1.02 -9.33 -10.73
CA GLU A 147 -1.05 -10.37 -11.74
C GLU A 147 0.21 -11.21 -11.58
N ASN A 148 0.03 -12.48 -11.21
CA ASN A 148 1.12 -13.43 -10.96
C ASN A 148 1.13 -14.50 -12.04
N HIS A 149 2.28 -14.80 -12.59
CA HIS A 149 2.50 -15.88 -13.54
C HIS A 149 3.46 -16.90 -12.94
N PHE A 150 3.03 -18.15 -12.86
CA PHE A 150 3.80 -19.27 -12.34
C PHE A 150 4.05 -20.31 -13.43
N PRO A 151 5.22 -20.95 -13.50
CA PRO A 151 5.43 -22.13 -14.34
C PRO A 151 4.41 -23.24 -14.08
N ALA A 152 4.13 -24.09 -15.06
CA ALA A 152 3.11 -25.15 -14.99
C ALA A 152 3.26 -26.11 -13.81
N ARG A 153 4.48 -26.29 -13.27
CA ARG A 153 4.72 -27.12 -12.07
C ARG A 153 3.96 -26.65 -10.82
N PHE A 154 3.49 -25.40 -10.82
CA PHE A 154 2.66 -24.82 -9.76
C PHE A 154 1.15 -24.92 -10.03
N ALA A 155 0.71 -25.79 -10.96
CA ALA A 155 -0.71 -25.97 -11.31
C ALA A 155 -1.60 -26.33 -10.12
N TYR A 156 -1.04 -26.91 -9.07
CA TYR A 156 -1.76 -27.21 -7.82
C TYR A 156 -2.37 -25.96 -7.17
N LEU A 157 -1.82 -24.76 -7.42
CA LEU A 157 -2.37 -23.50 -6.92
C LEU A 157 -3.84 -23.32 -7.31
N LEU A 158 -4.25 -23.79 -8.49
CA LEU A 158 -5.65 -23.67 -8.96
C LEU A 158 -6.65 -24.47 -8.10
N GLY A 159 -6.17 -25.42 -7.30
CA GLY A 159 -6.99 -26.21 -6.37
C GLY A 159 -7.08 -25.64 -4.96
N HIS A 160 -6.47 -24.47 -4.70
CA HIS A 160 -6.43 -23.88 -3.37
C HIS A 160 -7.28 -22.60 -3.28
N ASP A 161 -7.59 -22.18 -2.05
CA ASP A 161 -8.18 -20.88 -1.80
C ASP A 161 -7.12 -19.77 -2.02
N LEU A 162 -7.30 -19.01 -3.09
CA LEU A 162 -6.40 -17.95 -3.49
C LEU A 162 -6.75 -16.58 -2.87
N THR A 163 -7.70 -16.52 -1.95
CA THR A 163 -8.04 -15.28 -1.22
C THR A 163 -7.07 -15.01 -0.06
N GLY A 164 -6.29 -16.03 0.33
CA GLY A 164 -5.25 -15.95 1.35
C GLY A 164 -3.86 -15.61 0.81
N SER A 165 -2.83 -16.14 1.48
CA SER A 165 -1.41 -15.96 1.11
C SER A 165 -0.95 -17.05 0.14
N ILE A 166 -0.68 -16.70 -1.12
CA ILE A 166 -0.06 -17.65 -2.07
C ILE A 166 1.31 -18.11 -1.55
N TYR A 167 2.08 -17.23 -0.90
CA TYR A 167 3.40 -17.57 -0.36
C TYR A 167 3.32 -18.65 0.73
N GLN A 168 2.24 -18.65 1.50
CA GLN A 168 1.98 -19.72 2.46
C GLN A 168 1.68 -21.05 1.76
N ILE A 169 0.82 -21.03 0.73
CA ILE A 169 0.52 -22.24 -0.06
C ILE A 169 1.79 -22.80 -0.69
N LEU A 170 2.66 -21.94 -1.25
CA LEU A 170 3.95 -22.35 -1.81
C LEU A 170 4.84 -22.99 -0.76
N ALA A 171 4.95 -22.40 0.43
CA ALA A 171 5.77 -22.92 1.53
C ALA A 171 5.26 -24.28 2.04
N GLU A 172 3.95 -24.45 2.18
CA GLU A 172 3.30 -25.72 2.55
C GLU A 172 3.54 -26.82 1.51
N ASN A 173 3.79 -26.43 0.24
CA ASN A 173 4.16 -27.35 -0.84
C ASN A 173 5.67 -27.39 -1.13
N GLY A 174 6.49 -26.98 -0.15
CA GLY A 174 7.94 -27.14 -0.20
C GLY A 174 8.69 -26.05 -1.00
N THR A 175 8.02 -25.00 -1.48
CA THR A 175 8.67 -23.91 -2.22
C THR A 175 8.82 -22.68 -1.31
N ILE A 176 10.06 -22.40 -0.93
CA ILE A 176 10.39 -21.22 -0.11
C ILE A 176 11.11 -20.21 -0.99
N MET A 177 10.57 -19.02 -1.08
CA MET A 177 11.22 -17.93 -1.80
C MET A 177 12.37 -17.36 -0.99
N ASP A 178 13.47 -17.08 -1.66
CA ASP A 178 14.73 -16.64 -1.05
C ASP A 178 15.15 -15.26 -1.50
N ASN A 179 15.13 -15.00 -2.79
CA ASN A 179 15.54 -13.73 -3.36
C ASN A 179 14.68 -13.30 -4.55
N GLY A 180 14.85 -12.07 -5.02
CA GLY A 180 14.10 -11.57 -6.17
C GLY A 180 14.55 -10.20 -6.62
N ILE A 181 14.11 -9.84 -7.80
CA ILE A 181 14.41 -8.54 -8.43
C ILE A 181 13.10 -7.76 -8.50
N LYS A 182 13.09 -6.53 -7.96
CA LYS A 182 11.95 -5.61 -8.06
C LYS A 182 12.31 -4.40 -8.90
N ARG A 183 11.45 -4.08 -9.86
CA ARG A 183 11.52 -2.86 -10.66
C ARG A 183 10.31 -2.01 -10.33
N ILE A 184 10.54 -0.77 -9.92
CA ILE A 184 9.49 0.14 -9.44
C ILE A 184 9.41 1.32 -10.40
N GLY A 185 8.21 1.69 -10.76
CA GLY A 185 7.91 2.82 -11.64
C GLY A 185 6.53 3.42 -11.37
N ILE A 186 6.10 4.29 -12.26
CA ILE A 186 4.79 4.93 -12.24
C ILE A 186 4.07 4.59 -13.54
N CYS A 187 2.79 4.32 -13.48
CA CYS A 187 1.94 4.11 -14.64
C CYS A 187 0.59 4.83 -14.49
N GLN A 188 -0.06 5.06 -15.63
CA GLN A 188 -1.50 5.31 -15.70
C GLN A 188 -2.11 4.02 -16.24
N ALA A 189 -2.87 3.31 -15.39
CA ALA A 189 -3.34 1.99 -15.73
C ALA A 189 -4.87 1.95 -15.81
N ASN A 190 -5.38 1.08 -16.70
CA ASN A 190 -6.81 0.81 -16.81
C ASN A 190 -7.38 0.05 -15.60
N GLU A 191 -6.52 -0.31 -14.65
CA GLU A 191 -6.84 -1.03 -13.41
C GLU A 191 -7.50 -0.16 -12.34
N HIS A 192 -7.65 1.16 -12.59
CA HIS A 192 -8.29 2.12 -11.68
C HIS A 192 -9.64 1.63 -11.14
N LYS A 193 -10.44 0.93 -11.97
CA LYS A 193 -11.75 0.38 -11.58
C LYS A 193 -11.68 -0.66 -10.45
N HIS A 194 -10.54 -1.39 -10.33
CA HIS A 194 -10.33 -2.39 -9.29
C HIS A 194 -9.83 -1.76 -7.98
N LEU A 195 -9.25 -0.57 -8.08
CA LEU A 195 -8.63 0.12 -6.94
C LEU A 195 -9.48 1.28 -6.41
N GLY A 196 -10.61 1.59 -7.05
CA GLY A 196 -11.48 2.68 -6.66
C GLY A 196 -10.82 4.06 -6.75
N VAL A 197 -9.97 4.27 -7.75
CA VAL A 197 -9.25 5.53 -7.99
C VAL A 197 -9.68 6.17 -9.31
N ASP A 198 -9.46 7.48 -9.44
CA ASP A 198 -9.77 8.25 -10.64
C ASP A 198 -8.87 7.85 -11.82
N LEU A 199 -9.39 8.04 -13.05
CA LEU A 199 -8.72 7.64 -14.31
C LEU A 199 -7.34 8.26 -14.51
N ASP A 200 -7.18 9.52 -14.12
CA ASP A 200 -5.97 10.34 -14.35
C ASP A 200 -4.96 10.18 -13.22
N LYS A 201 -5.29 9.40 -12.18
CA LYS A 201 -4.41 9.24 -11.05
C LYS A 201 -3.19 8.40 -11.44
N PRO A 202 -1.97 8.90 -11.22
CA PRO A 202 -0.79 8.08 -11.36
C PRO A 202 -0.78 6.98 -10.30
N LEU A 203 -0.47 5.76 -10.71
CA LEU A 203 -0.36 4.58 -9.85
C LEU A 203 1.10 4.14 -9.76
N LEU A 204 1.47 3.52 -8.64
CA LEU A 204 2.75 2.83 -8.54
C LEU A 204 2.68 1.52 -9.34
N TYR A 205 3.76 1.23 -10.04
CA TYR A 205 3.94 -0.01 -10.78
C TYR A 205 5.14 -0.75 -10.23
N VAL A 206 4.95 -2.01 -9.88
CA VAL A 206 6.02 -2.90 -9.45
C VAL A 206 5.99 -4.15 -10.30
N LYS A 207 7.13 -4.46 -10.90
CA LYS A 207 7.36 -5.73 -11.57
C LYS A 207 8.44 -6.48 -10.80
N ASP A 208 8.16 -7.71 -10.40
CA ASP A 208 9.13 -8.53 -9.69
C ASP A 208 9.23 -9.95 -10.26
N VAL A 209 10.40 -10.51 -10.11
CA VAL A 209 10.68 -11.93 -10.35
C VAL A 209 11.25 -12.50 -9.06
N SER A 210 10.67 -13.59 -8.59
CA SER A 210 11.04 -14.24 -7.35
C SER A 210 11.64 -15.62 -7.61
N TYR A 211 12.67 -15.95 -6.83
CA TYR A 211 13.45 -17.18 -6.96
C TYR A 211 13.43 -17.99 -5.67
N ASP A 212 13.54 -19.32 -5.80
CA ASP A 212 13.77 -20.23 -4.68
C ASP A 212 15.25 -20.24 -4.26
N ARG A 213 15.58 -21.05 -3.24
CA ARG A 213 16.95 -21.19 -2.73
C ARG A 213 17.93 -21.78 -3.73
N GLU A 214 17.46 -22.55 -4.70
CA GLU A 214 18.26 -23.12 -5.78
C GLU A 214 18.44 -22.16 -6.95
N GLY A 215 17.82 -20.97 -6.89
CA GLY A 215 17.88 -19.94 -7.94
C GLY A 215 16.94 -20.22 -9.11
N ASN A 216 15.94 -21.10 -8.95
CA ASN A 216 14.93 -21.32 -9.96
C ASN A 216 13.85 -20.23 -9.85
N PRO A 217 13.35 -19.70 -10.98
CA PRO A 217 12.22 -18.75 -10.94
C PRO A 217 10.97 -19.43 -10.39
N VAL A 218 10.35 -18.83 -9.38
CA VAL A 218 9.08 -19.29 -8.82
C VAL A 218 7.91 -18.63 -9.53
N HIS A 219 7.94 -17.30 -9.63
CA HIS A 219 6.95 -16.53 -10.36
C HIS A 219 7.49 -15.17 -10.80
N ASN A 220 6.87 -14.59 -11.81
CA ASN A 220 6.91 -13.17 -12.00
C ASN A 220 5.58 -12.54 -11.57
N CYS A 221 5.62 -11.29 -11.18
CA CYS A 221 4.45 -10.56 -10.73
C CYS A 221 4.46 -9.12 -11.26
N LYS A 222 3.31 -8.68 -11.73
CA LYS A 222 3.01 -7.28 -12.01
C LYS A 222 2.02 -6.78 -10.98
N SER A 223 2.41 -5.75 -10.22
CA SER A 223 1.54 -5.10 -9.25
C SER A 223 1.28 -3.65 -9.64
N VAL A 224 0.01 -3.26 -9.67
CA VAL A 224 -0.43 -1.87 -9.80
C VAL A 224 -1.03 -1.45 -8.47
N ILE A 225 -0.54 -0.35 -7.89
CA ILE A 225 -0.73 -0.03 -6.49
C ILE A 225 -1.26 1.39 -6.33
N ASN A 226 -2.26 1.57 -5.49
CA ASN A 226 -2.74 2.89 -5.12
C ASN A 226 -1.76 3.59 -4.17
N PRO A 227 -1.07 4.67 -4.59
CA PRO A 227 -0.05 5.35 -3.77
C PRO A 227 -0.63 6.10 -2.56
N ASP A 228 -1.95 6.35 -2.52
CA ASP A 228 -2.60 6.93 -1.34
C ASP A 228 -2.74 5.93 -0.20
N ARG A 229 -2.71 4.63 -0.53
CA ARG A 229 -2.90 3.53 0.41
C ARG A 229 -1.63 2.74 0.70
N TYR A 230 -0.54 3.04 -0.01
CA TYR A 230 0.67 2.22 0.06
C TYR A 230 1.95 3.05 -0.03
N LYS A 231 2.89 2.76 0.85
CA LYS A 231 4.22 3.38 0.89
C LYS A 231 5.28 2.28 0.90
N MET A 232 6.28 2.42 0.05
CA MET A 232 7.45 1.54 0.03
C MET A 232 8.61 2.21 0.73
N THR A 233 9.26 1.48 1.63
CA THR A 233 10.46 1.95 2.33
C THR A 233 11.61 1.02 2.00
N VAL A 234 12.74 1.59 1.62
CA VAL A 234 14.02 0.90 1.41
C VAL A 234 14.97 1.36 2.50
N MET A 235 15.56 0.42 3.23
CA MET A 235 16.64 0.71 4.17
C MET A 235 17.98 0.49 3.46
N VAL A 236 18.81 1.49 3.43
CA VAL A 236 20.14 1.40 2.84
C VAL A 236 21.14 1.43 4.00
N ASN A 237 21.88 0.35 4.16
CA ASN A 237 22.99 0.27 5.12
C ASN A 237 24.28 0.59 4.37
N ALA A 238 25.10 1.47 4.94
CA ALA A 238 26.44 1.80 4.43
C ALA A 238 27.45 0.76 4.88
#